data_77b49e6089cb980493ecc3a72908dd2d
#
_entry.id   77b49e6089cb980493ecc3a72908dd2d
#
_cell.length_a   1.000
_cell.length_b   1.000
_cell.length_c   1.000
_cell.angle_alpha   90.00
_cell.angle_beta   90.00
_cell.angle_gamma   90.00
#
_symmetry.space_group_name_H-M   'P 1'
#
loop_
_entity.id
_entity.type
_entity.pdbx_description
1 polymer ?
#
loop_
_entity_poly.entity_id
_entity_poly.type
_entity_poly.pdbx_seq_one_letter_code
_entity_poly.pdbx_strand_id
1 'polypeptide(L)' 'MSQEAVSPAVSSDEYRQLEAQHHQYESRLGELADKAVLSDDEQVEEITLKKKKLQLKDKMQEIARRFRGLTAEP' A
#
# COMPACT_ATOMS: atom_id res chain seq x y z
N MET A 1 3.98 7.95 25.11
CA MET A 1 3.50 7.89 24.61
C MET A 1 2.46 7.62 24.47
N SER A 2 2.34 7.55 24.49
CA SER A 2 1.55 7.27 24.21
C SER A 2 0.79 7.04 23.67
N GLN A 3 0.63 6.95 23.47
CA GLN A 3 0.03 6.79 22.90
C GLN A 3 -0.73 6.31 22.56
N GLU A 4 -0.69 6.11 22.42
CA GLU A 4 -1.19 5.68 22.06
C GLU A 4 -2.21 5.40 22.01
N ALA A 5 -2.14 5.25 22.18
CA ALA A 5 -3.11 4.88 22.28
C ALA A 5 -4.19 5.13 21.60
N VAL A 6 -4.20 5.72 21.09
CA VAL A 6 -5.21 6.00 20.45
C VAL A 6 -5.39 5.21 19.29
N SER A 7 -6.13 4.27 19.28
CA SER A 7 -6.29 3.35 18.20
C SER A 7 -6.50 3.99 16.87
N PRO A 8 -7.37 4.98 16.74
CA PRO A 8 -7.56 5.59 15.42
C PRO A 8 -6.29 6.22 14.89
N ALA A 9 -5.52 6.85 15.76
CA ALA A 9 -4.28 7.48 15.32
C ALA A 9 -3.30 6.44 14.84
N VAL A 10 -3.19 5.34 15.56
CA VAL A 10 -2.30 4.27 15.16
C VAL A 10 -2.71 3.71 13.82
N SER A 11 -4.00 3.48 13.63
CA SER A 11 -4.49 2.98 12.37
C SER A 11 -4.23 3.95 11.24
N SER A 12 -4.35 5.23 11.50
CA SER A 12 -4.06 6.24 10.48
C SER A 12 -2.60 6.24 10.09
N ASP A 13 -1.71 6.10 11.08
CA ASP A 13 -0.28 6.03 10.77
C ASP A 13 0.04 4.80 9.95
N GLU A 14 -0.54 3.68 10.31
CA GLU A 14 -0.32 2.46 9.56
C GLU A 14 -0.79 2.62 8.12
N TYR A 15 -1.96 3.20 7.93
CA TYR A 15 -2.50 3.43 6.60
C TYR A 15 -1.57 4.33 5.79
N ARG A 16 -1.05 5.39 6.40
CA ARG A 16 -0.13 6.29 5.72
C ARG A 16 1.14 5.60 5.29
N GLN A 17 1.67 4.72 6.14
CA GLN A 17 2.86 3.97 5.79
C GLN A 17 2.61 3.06 4.60
N LEU A 18 1.47 2.38 4.59
CA LEU A 18 1.11 1.53 3.48
C LEU A 18 0.92 2.35 2.20
N GLU A 19 0.32 3.51 2.34
CA GLU A 19 0.12 4.40 1.22
C GLU A 19 1.45 4.87 0.63
N ALA A 20 2.40 5.21 1.49
CA ALA A 20 3.72 5.61 1.04
C ALA A 20 4.42 4.48 0.31
N GLN A 21 4.32 3.26 0.83
CA GLN A 21 4.90 2.11 0.15
C GLN A 21 4.22 1.87 -1.21
N HIS A 22 2.91 2.03 -1.24
CA HIS A 22 2.17 1.88 -2.48
C HIS A 22 2.65 2.86 -3.54
N HIS A 23 2.88 4.10 -3.13
CA HIS A 23 3.41 5.12 -4.04
C HIS A 23 4.80 4.76 -4.55
N GLN A 24 5.65 4.23 -3.68
CA GLN A 24 6.98 3.82 -4.09
C GLN A 24 6.93 2.71 -5.14
N TYR A 25 6.06 1.74 -4.95
CA TYR A 25 5.90 0.67 -5.92
C TYR A 25 5.35 1.20 -7.23
N GLU A 26 4.37 2.10 -7.16
CA GLU A 26 3.81 2.69 -8.36
C GLU A 26 4.83 3.51 -9.14
N SER A 27 5.66 4.25 -8.41
CA SER A 27 6.69 5.05 -9.03
C SER A 27 7.68 4.17 -9.79
N ARG A 28 8.12 3.10 -9.15
CA ARG A 28 9.05 2.18 -9.82
C ARG A 28 8.39 1.47 -11.00
N LEU A 29 7.15 1.06 -10.83
CA LEU A 29 6.42 0.44 -11.94
C LEU A 29 6.27 1.40 -13.12
N GLY A 30 6.07 2.69 -12.82
CA GLY A 30 6.01 3.69 -13.87
C GLY A 30 7.32 3.81 -14.62
N GLU A 31 8.44 3.76 -13.90
CA GLU A 31 9.74 3.77 -14.54
C GLU A 31 9.93 2.57 -15.46
N LEU A 32 9.53 1.40 -14.98
CA LEU A 32 9.63 0.19 -15.78
C LEU A 32 8.73 0.25 -17.01
N ALA A 33 7.54 0.83 -16.85
CA ALA A 33 6.61 0.94 -17.95
C ALA A 33 7.12 1.86 -19.05
N ASP A 34 7.96 2.84 -18.69
CA ASP A 34 8.53 3.76 -19.66
C ASP A 34 9.63 3.14 -20.50
N LYS A 35 10.15 2.01 -20.10
CA LYS A 35 11.22 1.35 -20.83
C LYS A 35 10.66 0.57 -22.01
N ALA A 36 11.33 0.69 -23.14
CA ALA A 36 10.91 -0.02 -24.33
C ALA A 36 11.08 -1.54 -24.17
N VAL A 37 12.15 -1.95 -23.49
CA VAL A 37 12.45 -3.36 -23.28
C VAL A 37 12.92 -3.52 -21.85
N LEU A 38 12.40 -4.53 -21.17
CA LEU A 38 12.81 -4.86 -19.82
C LEU A 38 13.80 -6.01 -19.86
N SER A 39 14.84 -5.91 -19.02
CA SER A 39 15.74 -7.04 -18.80
C SER A 39 14.97 -8.13 -18.04
N ASP A 40 15.57 -9.33 -17.98
CA ASP A 40 14.95 -10.42 -17.24
C ASP A 40 14.72 -10.05 -15.78
N ASP A 41 15.72 -9.43 -15.18
CA ASP A 41 15.60 -8.99 -13.78
C ASP A 41 14.49 -7.98 -13.62
N GLU A 42 14.36 -7.07 -14.56
CA GLU A 42 13.32 -6.05 -14.50
C GLU A 42 11.93 -6.64 -14.70
N GLN A 43 11.82 -7.68 -15.52
CA GLN A 43 10.55 -8.37 -15.68
C GLN A 43 10.12 -9.03 -14.38
N VAL A 44 11.07 -9.67 -13.69
CA VAL A 44 10.78 -10.27 -12.39
C VAL A 44 10.40 -9.19 -11.39
N GLU A 45 11.12 -8.09 -11.40
CA GLU A 45 10.81 -6.97 -10.51
C GLU A 45 9.40 -6.45 -10.76
N GLU A 46 9.01 -6.31 -12.00
CA GLU A 46 7.68 -5.83 -12.35
C GLU A 46 6.60 -6.74 -11.77
N ILE A 47 6.75 -8.03 -11.95
CA ILE A 47 5.78 -8.99 -11.43
C ILE A 47 5.72 -8.92 -9.91
N THR A 48 6.89 -8.87 -9.27
CA THR A 48 6.97 -8.81 -7.82
C THR A 48 6.32 -7.54 -7.28
N LEU A 49 6.59 -6.41 -7.91
CA LEU A 49 6.02 -5.15 -7.48
C LEU A 49 4.51 -5.11 -7.64
N LYS A 50 4.01 -5.69 -8.72
CA LYS A 50 2.56 -5.76 -8.93
C LYS A 50 1.90 -6.59 -7.85
N LYS A 51 2.52 -7.70 -7.46
CA LYS A 51 1.99 -8.52 -6.38
C LYS A 51 2.01 -7.79 -5.05
N LYS A 52 3.12 -7.12 -4.75
CA LYS A 52 3.23 -6.37 -3.51
C LYS A 52 2.24 -5.22 -3.46
N LYS A 53 2.09 -4.54 -4.58
CA LYS A 53 1.14 -3.44 -4.67
C LYS A 53 -0.28 -3.93 -4.38
N LEU A 54 -0.64 -5.06 -4.93
CA LEU A 54 -1.95 -5.63 -4.71
C LEU A 54 -2.15 -6.01 -3.24
N GLN A 55 -1.14 -6.61 -2.63
CA GLN A 55 -1.21 -6.95 -1.21
C GLN A 55 -1.37 -5.72 -0.34
N LEU A 56 -0.66 -4.65 -0.65
CA LEU A 56 -0.80 -3.40 0.08
C LEU A 56 -2.21 -2.83 -0.08
N LYS A 57 -2.72 -2.87 -1.28
CA LYS A 57 -4.05 -2.36 -1.55
C LYS A 57 -5.09 -3.13 -0.75
N ASP A 58 -4.95 -4.44 -0.67
CA ASP A 58 -5.85 -5.26 0.12
C ASP A 58 -5.79 -4.88 1.60
N LYS A 59 -4.59 -4.67 2.11
CA LYS A 59 -4.43 -4.25 3.49
C LYS A 59 -5.05 -2.88 3.74
N MET A 60 -4.84 -1.96 2.83
CA MET A 60 -5.41 -0.62 2.96
C MET A 60 -6.94 -0.68 2.96
N GLN A 61 -7.51 -1.51 2.12
CA GLN A 61 -8.95 -1.69 2.09
C GLN A 61 -9.47 -2.30 3.38
N GLU A 62 -8.71 -3.22 3.94
CA GLU A 62 -9.09 -3.85 5.19
C GLU A 62 -9.12 -2.83 6.33
N ILE A 63 -8.10 -1.99 6.39
CA ILE A 63 -8.05 -0.93 7.40
C ILE A 63 -9.20 0.05 7.22
N ALA A 64 -9.46 0.45 6.00
CA ALA A 64 -10.56 1.36 5.71
C ALA A 64 -11.90 0.75 6.11
N ARG A 65 -12.03 -0.53 5.89
CA ARG A 65 -13.26 -1.23 6.26
C ARG A 65 -13.47 -1.24 7.76
N ARG A 66 -12.38 -1.44 8.50
CA ARG A 66 -12.44 -1.38 9.96
C ARG A 66 -12.90 -0.02 10.46
N PHE A 67 -12.33 1.03 9.86
CA PHE A 67 -12.74 2.39 10.22
C PHE A 67 -14.23 2.59 9.98
N ARG A 68 -14.71 2.17 8.83
CA ARG A 68 -16.13 2.31 8.52
C ARG A 68 -17.00 1.51 9.48
N GLY A 69 -16.54 0.31 9.84
CA GLY A 69 -17.25 -0.49 10.79
C GLY A 69 -17.35 0.15 12.15
N LEU A 70 -16.30 0.86 12.54
CA LEU A 70 -16.29 1.55 13.81
C LEU A 70 -17.23 2.75 13.82
N THR A 71 -17.38 3.38 12.70
CA THR A 71 -18.18 4.58 12.64
C THR A 71 -19.62 4.29 12.37
N ALA A 72 -19.91 3.18 11.95
CA ALA A 72 -21.10 2.93 11.67
C ALA A 72 -21.83 2.30 11.25
N GLU A 73 -22.10 2.09 10.89
CA GLU A 73 -22.66 1.84 10.22
C GLU A 73 -23.46 1.21 10.06
N PRO A 74 -24.02 1.07 9.92
CA PRO A 74 -25.10 0.54 9.77
C PRO A 74 -25.32 -0.42 9.53
#